data_7ea3c4ae562d50b6576f073e078a5ff9
#
_entry.id   7ea3c4ae562d50b6576f073e078a5ff9
#
_cell.length_a   1.000
_cell.length_b   1.000
_cell.length_c   1.000
_cell.angle_alpha   90.00
_cell.angle_beta   90.00
_cell.angle_gamma   90.00
#
_symmetry.space_group_name_H-M   'P 1'
#
loop_
_entity.id
_entity.type
_entity.pdbx_description
1 polymer ?
#
loop_
_entity_poly.entity_id
_entity_poly.type
_entity_poly.pdbx_seq_one_letter_code
_entity_poly.pdbx_strand_id
1 'polypeptide(L)'
;LGVLSNKPHEFTTACVRVLFPGFTFDTVWGLTEDRAKKPDPSAALEMVAAWGCSPKEVLYVGDTDTDMLTAVKAGFYGLGVTWGFRSAEELMQHGARETIDRPEQVYWLLDERSKEGD
;
A
#
# COMPACT_ATOMS: atom_id res chain seq x y z
N LEU A 1 -2.68 -6.87 -7.54
CA LEU A 1 -2.56 -6.74 -6.10
C LEU A 1 -1.13 -7.08 -5.67
N GLY A 2 -0.53 -6.23 -4.87
CA GLY A 2 0.85 -6.42 -4.43
C GLY A 2 1.07 -6.11 -2.97
N VAL A 3 2.19 -6.59 -2.46
CA VAL A 3 2.65 -6.35 -1.10
C VAL A 3 4.04 -5.73 -1.15
N LEU A 4 4.21 -4.61 -0.44
CA LEU A 4 5.50 -3.95 -0.28
C LEU A 4 5.76 -3.72 1.21
N SER A 5 6.88 -4.24 1.72
CA SER A 5 7.22 -4.18 3.13
C SER A 5 8.66 -3.72 3.33
N ASN A 6 8.92 -3.05 4.46
CA ASN A 6 10.29 -2.74 4.89
C ASN A 6 10.94 -3.90 5.66
N LYS A 7 10.22 -4.99 5.89
CA LYS A 7 10.81 -6.21 6.46
C LYS A 7 11.69 -6.90 5.42
N PRO A 8 12.71 -7.67 5.83
CA PRO A 8 13.54 -8.41 4.89
C PRO A 8 12.69 -9.23 3.91
N HIS A 9 13.12 -9.30 2.67
CA HIS A 9 12.34 -9.94 1.60
C HIS A 9 11.94 -11.37 1.94
N GLU A 10 12.86 -12.16 2.43
CA GLU A 10 12.61 -13.57 2.80
C GLU A 10 11.54 -13.68 3.88
N PHE A 11 11.57 -12.76 4.84
CA PHE A 11 10.59 -12.72 5.92
C PHE A 11 9.22 -12.30 5.41
N THR A 12 9.17 -11.32 4.51
CA THR A 12 7.93 -10.85 3.90
C THR A 12 7.25 -11.97 3.10
N THR A 13 7.99 -12.67 2.27
CA THR A 13 7.43 -13.77 1.47
C THR A 13 6.94 -14.92 2.35
N ALA A 14 7.66 -15.23 3.42
CA ALA A 14 7.23 -16.25 4.38
C ALA A 14 5.93 -15.84 5.08
N CYS A 15 5.82 -14.58 5.52
CA CYS A 15 4.62 -14.08 6.17
C CYS A 15 3.40 -14.15 5.25
N VAL A 16 3.56 -13.74 4.00
CA VAL A 16 2.46 -13.79 3.02
C VAL A 16 2.00 -15.22 2.79
N ARG A 17 2.94 -16.15 2.64
CA ARG A 17 2.63 -17.57 2.42
C ARG A 17 1.87 -18.18 3.60
N VAL A 18 2.26 -17.85 4.83
CA VAL A 18 1.66 -18.41 6.05
C VAL A 18 0.30 -17.76 6.35
N LEU A 19 0.21 -16.42 6.21
CA LEU A 19 -0.98 -15.67 6.59
C LEU A 19 -2.05 -15.61 5.50
N PHE A 20 -1.66 -15.75 4.24
CA PHE A 20 -2.57 -15.64 3.10
C PHE A 20 -2.40 -16.81 2.12
N PRO A 21 -2.52 -18.07 2.59
CA PRO A 21 -2.21 -19.23 1.76
C PRO A 21 -3.17 -19.41 0.57
N GLY A 22 -4.36 -18.84 0.63
CA GLY A 22 -5.36 -18.95 -0.44
C GLY A 22 -5.34 -17.79 -1.43
N PHE A 23 -4.42 -16.83 -1.27
CA PHE A 23 -4.38 -15.63 -2.11
C PHE A 23 -3.18 -15.62 -3.03
N THR A 24 -3.40 -15.13 -4.26
CA THR A 24 -2.33 -14.92 -5.23
C THR A 24 -2.09 -13.42 -5.36
N PHE A 25 -0.88 -12.99 -5.03
CA PHE A 25 -0.46 -11.61 -5.24
C PHE A 25 0.40 -11.54 -6.50
N ASP A 26 0.22 -10.50 -7.28
CA ASP A 26 1.01 -10.29 -8.50
C ASP A 26 2.49 -10.07 -8.16
N THR A 27 2.75 -9.35 -7.08
CA THR A 27 4.10 -9.03 -6.64
C THR A 27 4.15 -8.97 -5.12
N VAL A 28 5.17 -9.60 -4.54
CA VAL A 28 5.44 -9.53 -3.09
C VAL A 28 6.90 -9.15 -2.93
N TRP A 29 7.16 -7.94 -2.42
CA TRP A 29 8.51 -7.43 -2.20
C TRP A 29 8.72 -7.02 -0.75
N GLY A 30 9.74 -7.60 -0.14
CA GLY A 30 10.31 -7.11 1.10
C GLY A 30 11.56 -6.31 0.80
N LEU A 31 12.29 -5.92 1.84
CA LEU A 31 13.51 -5.14 1.71
C LEU A 31 14.67 -6.03 1.25
N THR A 32 15.38 -5.56 0.22
CA THR A 32 16.65 -6.14 -0.25
C THR A 32 17.68 -5.02 -0.29
N GLU A 33 18.95 -5.38 -0.50
CA GLU A 33 20.02 -4.38 -0.60
C GLU A 33 19.81 -3.42 -1.78
N ASP A 34 19.13 -3.88 -2.83
CA ASP A 34 18.89 -3.13 -4.06
C ASP A 34 17.70 -2.19 -3.99
N ARG A 35 16.86 -2.31 -2.96
CA ARG A 35 15.62 -1.52 -2.87
C ARG A 35 15.73 -0.48 -1.78
N ALA A 36 15.41 0.76 -2.13
CA ALA A 36 15.33 1.83 -1.16
C ALA A 36 14.16 1.57 -0.21
N LYS A 37 14.41 1.82 1.07
CA LYS A 37 13.43 1.64 2.14
C LYS A 37 12.36 2.72 2.08
N LYS A 38 11.09 2.36 2.33
CA LYS A 38 10.03 3.36 2.50
C LYS A 38 10.43 4.36 3.61
N PRO A 39 10.15 5.64 3.47
CA PRO A 39 9.21 6.28 2.56
C PRO A 39 9.76 6.65 1.19
N ASP A 40 10.93 6.17 0.78
CA ASP A 40 11.37 6.34 -0.59
C ASP A 40 10.38 5.64 -1.53
N PRO A 41 9.84 6.33 -2.55
CA PRO A 41 8.80 5.76 -3.38
C PRO A 41 9.30 4.85 -4.51
N SER A 42 10.62 4.71 -4.68
CA SER A 42 11.22 4.03 -5.84
C SER A 42 10.71 2.60 -6.03
N ALA A 43 10.71 1.80 -4.97
CA ALA A 43 10.27 0.41 -5.06
C ALA A 43 8.79 0.29 -5.42
N ALA A 44 7.95 1.13 -4.82
CA ALA A 44 6.52 1.15 -5.11
C ALA A 44 6.25 1.57 -6.56
N LEU A 45 6.95 2.57 -7.04
CA LEU A 45 6.82 3.03 -8.43
C LEU A 45 7.28 1.98 -9.42
N GLU A 46 8.37 1.27 -9.11
CA GLU A 46 8.86 0.19 -9.94
C GLU A 46 7.84 -0.95 -10.03
N MET A 47 7.24 -1.32 -8.90
CA MET A 47 6.21 -2.35 -8.85
C MET A 47 5.01 -2.00 -9.73
N VAL A 48 4.52 -0.77 -9.61
CA VAL A 48 3.36 -0.27 -10.37
C VAL A 48 3.67 -0.17 -11.86
N ALA A 49 4.87 0.27 -12.22
CA ALA A 49 5.32 0.33 -13.61
C ALA A 49 5.35 -1.07 -14.24
N ALA A 50 5.80 -2.06 -13.48
CA ALA A 50 5.81 -3.46 -13.95
C ALA A 50 4.40 -3.99 -14.23
N TRP A 51 3.39 -3.45 -13.55
CA TRP A 51 1.99 -3.82 -13.79
C TRP A 51 1.36 -3.06 -14.96
N GLY A 52 2.06 -2.08 -15.52
CA GLY A 52 1.54 -1.24 -16.59
C GLY A 52 0.51 -0.23 -16.11
N CYS A 53 0.52 0.12 -14.83
CA CYS A 53 -0.40 1.09 -14.25
C CYS A 53 0.28 2.44 -14.04
N SER A 54 -0.52 3.51 -14.05
CA SER A 54 -0.03 4.83 -13.66
C SER A 54 -0.24 5.04 -12.16
N PRO A 55 0.52 5.93 -11.51
CA PRO A 55 0.35 6.21 -10.08
C PRO A 55 -1.08 6.59 -9.69
N LYS A 56 -1.80 7.28 -10.54
CA LYS A 56 -3.18 7.71 -10.29
C LYS A 56 -4.17 6.55 -10.16
N GLU A 57 -3.81 5.39 -10.70
CA GLU A 57 -4.65 4.20 -10.69
C GLU A 57 -4.42 3.32 -9.45
N VAL A 58 -3.51 3.73 -8.56
CA VAL A 58 -3.08 2.90 -7.44
C VAL A 58 -3.73 3.34 -6.14
N LEU A 59 -4.36 2.38 -5.48
CA LEU A 59 -4.80 2.52 -4.10
C LEU A 59 -3.72 1.91 -3.21
N TYR A 60 -3.08 2.74 -2.39
CA TYR A 60 -2.01 2.33 -1.50
C TYR A 60 -2.52 2.29 -0.06
N VAL A 61 -2.55 1.10 0.52
CA VAL A 61 -3.13 0.87 1.84
C VAL A 61 -2.02 0.68 2.87
N GLY A 62 -2.06 1.44 3.95
CA GLY A 62 -1.06 1.33 5.00
C GLY A 62 -1.55 1.82 6.34
N ASP A 63 -0.83 1.45 7.41
CA ASP A 63 -1.19 1.75 8.79
C ASP A 63 -0.22 2.69 9.50
N THR A 64 0.79 3.19 8.79
CA THR A 64 1.82 4.06 9.37
C THR A 64 2.00 5.35 8.60
N ASP A 65 2.62 6.33 9.26
CA ASP A 65 3.03 7.59 8.63
C ASP A 65 4.01 7.35 7.48
N THR A 66 4.91 6.38 7.63
CA THR A 66 5.84 5.98 6.57
C THR A 66 5.10 5.54 5.31
N ASP A 67 4.03 4.74 5.45
CA ASP A 67 3.21 4.32 4.33
C ASP A 67 2.51 5.49 3.65
N MET A 68 1.97 6.41 4.43
CA MET A 68 1.28 7.57 3.88
C MET A 68 2.22 8.49 3.13
N LEU A 69 3.42 8.71 3.66
CA LEU A 69 4.46 9.50 2.97
C LEU A 69 4.89 8.83 1.66
N THR A 70 5.01 7.51 1.66
CA THR A 70 5.31 6.75 0.44
C THR A 70 4.26 7.01 -0.63
N ALA A 71 2.99 6.93 -0.26
CA ALA A 71 1.88 7.16 -1.19
C ALA A 71 1.92 8.58 -1.76
N VAL A 72 2.15 9.59 -0.91
CA VAL A 72 2.23 10.99 -1.36
C VAL A 72 3.37 11.17 -2.36
N LYS A 73 4.56 10.67 -2.01
CA LYS A 73 5.75 10.82 -2.87
C LYS A 73 5.61 10.08 -4.20
N ALA A 74 4.89 8.97 -4.20
CA ALA A 74 4.66 8.19 -5.42
C ALA A 74 3.51 8.72 -6.27
N GLY A 75 2.66 9.58 -5.74
CA GLY A 75 1.47 10.06 -6.43
C GLY A 75 0.29 9.09 -6.39
N PHE A 76 0.28 8.21 -5.40
CA PHE A 76 -0.80 7.24 -5.19
C PHE A 76 -1.93 7.82 -4.35
N TYR A 77 -3.08 7.17 -4.38
CA TYR A 77 -4.15 7.45 -3.43
C TYR A 77 -3.85 6.71 -2.13
N GLY A 78 -3.43 7.44 -1.10
CA GLY A 78 -3.08 6.85 0.19
C GLY A 78 -4.31 6.61 1.06
N LEU A 79 -4.54 5.37 1.43
CA LEU A 79 -5.62 4.96 2.32
C LEU A 79 -5.02 4.48 3.64
N GLY A 80 -5.30 5.22 4.71
CA GLY A 80 -4.87 4.83 6.05
C GLY A 80 -5.86 3.88 6.70
N VAL A 81 -5.35 2.84 7.37
CA VAL A 81 -6.17 1.91 8.12
C VAL A 81 -5.88 2.08 9.61
N THR A 82 -6.93 2.10 10.44
CA THR A 82 -6.81 2.47 11.85
C THR A 82 -6.73 1.28 12.81
N TRP A 83 -6.78 0.07 12.29
CA TRP A 83 -6.60 -1.12 13.14
C TRP A 83 -5.14 -1.48 13.42
N GLY A 84 -4.20 -0.67 12.93
CA GLY A 84 -2.77 -0.79 13.22
C GLY A 84 -2.35 0.08 14.40
N PHE A 85 -1.13 0.61 14.36
CA PHE A 85 -0.52 1.33 15.48
C PHE A 85 -0.77 2.84 15.48
N ARG A 86 -1.33 3.41 14.40
CA ARG A 86 -1.49 4.87 14.27
C ARG A 86 -2.96 5.26 14.25
N SER A 87 -3.23 6.47 14.75
CA SER A 87 -4.58 7.03 14.74
C SER A 87 -4.94 7.59 13.37
N ALA A 88 -6.24 7.75 13.11
CA ALA A 88 -6.72 8.41 11.89
C ALA A 88 -6.13 9.80 11.75
N GLU A 89 -6.07 10.57 12.82
CA GLU A 89 -5.53 11.93 12.83
C GLU A 89 -4.06 11.95 12.37
N GLU A 90 -3.24 11.07 12.92
CA GLU A 90 -1.83 10.98 12.57
C GLU A 90 -1.65 10.60 11.09
N LEU A 91 -2.43 9.63 10.61
CA LEU A 91 -2.37 9.20 9.21
C LEU A 91 -2.78 10.33 8.26
N MET A 92 -3.82 11.08 8.60
CA MET A 92 -4.25 12.23 7.79
C MET A 92 -3.19 13.33 7.76
N GLN A 93 -2.51 13.58 8.88
CA GLN A 93 -1.42 14.57 8.96
C GLN A 93 -0.25 14.21 8.06
N HIS A 94 -0.04 12.92 7.79
CA HIS A 94 1.06 12.44 6.96
C HIS A 94 0.66 12.16 5.51
N GLY A 95 -0.55 12.54 5.13
CA GLY A 95 -0.96 12.54 3.74
C GLY A 95 -1.97 11.50 3.32
N ALA A 96 -2.57 10.77 4.26
CA ALA A 96 -3.68 9.90 3.91
C ALA A 96 -4.81 10.74 3.29
N ARG A 97 -5.35 10.28 2.19
CA ARG A 97 -6.48 10.94 1.54
C ARG A 97 -7.79 10.57 2.22
N GLU A 98 -7.81 9.41 2.85
CA GLU A 98 -8.95 8.89 3.57
C GLU A 98 -8.46 7.85 4.57
N THR A 99 -9.23 7.59 5.63
CA THR A 99 -8.95 6.52 6.58
C THR A 99 -10.17 5.62 6.71
N ILE A 100 -9.92 4.36 6.98
CA ILE A 100 -10.97 3.38 7.24
C ILE A 100 -10.64 2.62 8.53
N ASP A 101 -11.67 2.14 9.21
CA ASP A 101 -11.50 1.38 10.46
C ASP A 101 -11.89 -0.10 10.32
N ARG A 102 -12.41 -0.50 9.16
CA ARG A 102 -12.79 -1.89 8.86
C ARG A 102 -12.41 -2.26 7.44
N PRO A 103 -11.89 -3.47 7.22
CA PRO A 103 -11.47 -3.90 5.88
C PRO A 103 -12.57 -3.85 4.81
N GLU A 104 -13.82 -4.07 5.18
CA GLU A 104 -14.94 -4.07 4.24
C GLU A 104 -15.11 -2.72 3.54
N GLN A 105 -14.67 -1.64 4.17
CA GLN A 105 -14.78 -0.31 3.61
C GLN A 105 -13.93 -0.12 2.34
N VAL A 106 -12.93 -0.97 2.13
CA VAL A 106 -12.12 -0.95 0.90
C VAL A 106 -12.99 -1.22 -0.33
N TYR A 107 -13.94 -2.14 -0.22
CA TYR A 107 -14.82 -2.48 -1.34
C TYR A 107 -15.65 -1.28 -1.79
N TRP A 108 -16.13 -0.49 -0.85
CA TRP A 108 -16.92 0.71 -1.17
C TRP A 108 -16.08 1.75 -1.89
N LEU A 109 -14.84 1.93 -1.46
CA LEU A 109 -13.91 2.87 -2.10
C LEU A 109 -13.55 2.45 -3.52
N LEU A 110 -13.27 1.18 -3.74
CA LEU A 110 -12.96 0.64 -5.06
C LEU A 110 -14.14 0.80 -6.01
N ASP A 111 -15.35 0.57 -5.52
CA ASP A 111 -16.57 0.71 -6.30
C ASP A 111 -16.78 2.18 -6.71
N GLU A 112 -16.61 3.12 -5.79
CA GLU A 112 -16.73 4.55 -6.08
C GLU A 112 -15.68 5.04 -7.08
N ARG A 113 -14.44 4.60 -6.92
CA ARG A 113 -13.35 4.96 -7.85
C ARG A 113 -13.59 4.40 -9.24
N SER A 114 -14.14 3.21 -9.34
CA SER A 114 -14.51 2.61 -10.60
C SER A 114 -15.55 3.44 -11.34
N LYS A 115 -16.53 3.99 -10.62
CA LYS A 115 -17.53 4.87 -11.17
C LYS A 115 -16.96 6.21 -11.61
N GLU A 116 -16.02 6.76 -10.85
CA GLU A 116 -15.37 8.03 -11.18
C GLU A 116 -14.42 7.89 -12.37
N GLY A 117 -13.87 6.73 -12.60
CA GLY A 117 -12.94 6.45 -13.69
C GLY A 117 -13.61 6.32 -15.05
N ASP A 118 -14.91 6.25 -15.05
CA ASP A 118 -15.70 6.16 -16.27
C ASP A 118 -15.99 7.57 -16.82
#